data_0a467a1dcef418cec811b74a6b20eb44
#
_entry.id   0a467a1dcef418cec811b74a6b20eb44
#
_cell.length_a   1.000
_cell.length_b   1.000
_cell.length_c   1.000
_cell.angle_alpha   90.00
_cell.angle_beta   90.00
_cell.angle_gamma   90.00
#
_symmetry.space_group_name_H-M   'P 1'
#
loop_
_entity.id
_entity.type
_entity.pdbx_description
1 polymer ?
#
loop_
_entity_poly.entity_id
_entity_poly.type
_entity_poly.pdbx_seq_one_letter_code
_entity_poly.pdbx_strand_id
1 'polypeptide(L)'
;MKKSVIIAIIVVVAACVVLFSLFGHCNKGPQVSEHRVDTIMTDNLVILIPRYDSIDFLGTNITPEADSPHDNIIYVSAASFTLKYLDTFSHSNIIGTHVCSGELHKLSGSKLLSGAFVYYNGQYKFLDKDYMSEMERAAQCGGCGFTQQLILYKGAKVKTRTKDNMNVQFRALCNLHDTTLCIVQTRGSMPFGQFKQSLLNAGITDALYLDMGAWDYGWYRDSIGTPHHIGTSRHGNYTNWLVFYK
;
A
#
# COMPACT_ATOMS: atom_id res chain seq x y z
N MET A 1 9.20 -69.12 25.26
CA MET A 1 8.11 -68.12 25.09
C MET A 1 8.57 -66.67 25.13
N LYS A 2 9.62 -66.24 25.87
CA LYS A 2 10.00 -64.83 25.94
C LYS A 2 10.64 -64.21 24.70
N LYS A 3 11.37 -64.98 23.86
CA LYS A 3 12.05 -64.46 22.64
C LYS A 3 11.09 -64.14 21.50
N SER A 4 10.04 -64.92 21.29
CA SER A 4 9.06 -64.69 20.22
C SER A 4 8.19 -63.48 20.48
N VAL A 5 7.90 -63.11 21.71
CA VAL A 5 7.13 -61.90 22.06
C VAL A 5 7.95 -60.63 21.80
N ILE A 6 9.25 -60.65 22.08
CA ILE A 6 10.14 -59.50 21.85
C ILE A 6 10.30 -59.24 20.34
N ILE A 7 10.43 -60.26 19.52
CA ILE A 7 10.51 -60.10 18.08
C ILE A 7 9.21 -59.53 17.49
N ALA A 8 8.05 -59.97 17.98
CA ALA A 8 6.76 -59.42 17.54
C ALA A 8 6.60 -57.95 17.88
N ILE A 9 7.05 -57.51 19.05
CA ILE A 9 6.99 -56.06 19.45
C ILE A 9 7.92 -55.23 18.60
N ILE A 10 9.13 -55.69 18.29
CA ILE A 10 10.08 -54.94 17.43
C ILE A 10 9.52 -54.79 16.00
N VAL A 11 8.89 -55.82 15.44
CA VAL A 11 8.28 -55.74 14.10
C VAL A 11 7.11 -54.80 14.07
N VAL A 12 6.26 -54.73 15.11
CA VAL A 12 5.13 -53.80 15.20
C VAL A 12 5.63 -52.37 15.34
N VAL A 13 6.65 -52.10 16.17
CA VAL A 13 7.23 -50.77 16.32
C VAL A 13 7.89 -50.30 15.01
N ALA A 14 8.63 -51.17 14.33
CA ALA A 14 9.24 -50.85 13.01
C ALA A 14 8.17 -50.56 11.94
N ALA A 15 7.08 -51.30 11.91
CA ALA A 15 5.95 -51.06 11.01
C ALA A 15 5.25 -49.72 11.30
N CYS A 16 5.06 -49.36 12.59
CA CYS A 16 4.50 -48.05 12.99
C CYS A 16 5.41 -46.92 12.60
N VAL A 17 6.73 -47.02 12.75
CA VAL A 17 7.70 -45.99 12.35
C VAL A 17 7.71 -45.78 10.84
N VAL A 18 7.64 -46.86 10.04
CA VAL A 18 7.54 -46.76 8.60
C VAL A 18 6.22 -46.19 8.13
N LEU A 19 5.11 -46.54 8.77
CA LEU A 19 3.81 -45.93 8.50
C LEU A 19 3.81 -44.45 8.87
N PHE A 20 4.38 -44.06 9.99
CA PHE A 20 4.49 -42.65 10.38
C PHE A 20 5.39 -41.86 9.40
N SER A 21 6.45 -42.44 8.88
CA SER A 21 7.28 -41.76 7.86
C SER A 21 6.62 -41.72 6.48
N LEU A 22 5.74 -42.66 6.15
CA LEU A 22 4.99 -42.64 4.88
C LEU A 22 3.76 -41.71 4.93
N PHE A 23 3.12 -41.55 6.08
CA PHE A 23 1.99 -40.65 6.29
C PHE A 23 2.41 -39.25 6.80
N GLY A 24 3.66 -39.11 7.27
CA GLY A 24 4.23 -37.85 7.74
C GLY A 24 4.63 -36.87 6.60
N HIS A 25 4.54 -37.29 5.33
CA HIS A 25 4.44 -36.37 4.22
C HIS A 25 3.00 -35.89 4.12
N CYS A 26 2.56 -35.19 5.17
CA CYS A 26 1.43 -34.28 5.06
C CYS A 26 1.75 -33.39 3.87
N ASN A 27 1.04 -33.58 2.75
CA ASN A 27 0.98 -32.62 1.68
C ASN A 27 0.73 -31.28 2.36
N LYS A 28 1.78 -30.46 2.52
CA LYS A 28 1.58 -29.03 2.66
C LYS A 28 0.81 -28.67 1.41
N GLY A 29 -0.52 -28.57 1.52
CA GLY A 29 -1.33 -27.95 0.52
C GLY A 29 -0.62 -26.66 0.11
N PRO A 30 -0.81 -26.13 -1.10
CA PRO A 30 -0.16 -24.91 -1.52
C PRO A 30 -0.28 -23.95 -0.35
N GLN A 31 0.86 -23.54 0.24
CA GLN A 31 0.86 -22.50 1.25
C GLN A 31 0.29 -21.30 0.49
N VAL A 32 -0.98 -21.01 0.75
CA VAL A 32 -1.59 -19.77 0.32
C VAL A 32 -0.69 -18.71 0.93
N SER A 33 0.10 -18.07 0.09
CA SER A 33 1.01 -17.02 0.54
C SER A 33 0.12 -16.02 1.27
N GLU A 34 0.42 -15.72 2.54
CA GLU A 34 -0.32 -14.72 3.32
C GLU A 34 -0.16 -13.32 2.72
N HIS A 35 0.66 -13.20 1.69
CA HIS A 35 0.95 -11.99 0.95
C HIS A 35 -0.16 -11.72 -0.04
N ARG A 36 -1.09 -10.85 0.28
CA ARG A 36 -2.17 -10.52 -0.65
C ARG A 36 -2.71 -9.12 -0.50
N VAL A 37 -3.21 -8.64 -1.63
CA VAL A 37 -4.09 -7.50 -1.70
C VAL A 37 -5.46 -8.03 -2.10
N ASP A 38 -6.45 -7.86 -1.23
CA ASP A 38 -7.84 -8.17 -1.57
C ASP A 38 -8.38 -7.09 -2.51
N THR A 39 -9.19 -7.49 -3.48
CA THR A 39 -9.73 -6.57 -4.49
C THR A 39 -11.25 -6.58 -4.47
N ILE A 40 -11.86 -5.42 -4.32
CA ILE A 40 -13.31 -5.21 -4.48
C ILE A 40 -13.52 -4.37 -5.73
N MET A 41 -14.34 -4.86 -6.64
CA MET A 41 -14.72 -4.13 -7.86
C MET A 41 -16.16 -3.64 -7.77
N THR A 42 -16.36 -2.37 -8.09
CA THR A 42 -17.68 -1.78 -8.35
C THR A 42 -17.76 -1.34 -9.82
N ASP A 43 -18.87 -0.78 -10.25
CA ASP A 43 -19.02 -0.30 -11.62
C ASP A 43 -17.95 0.71 -12.00
N ASN A 44 -17.54 1.58 -11.08
CA ASN A 44 -16.68 2.72 -11.32
C ASN A 44 -15.34 2.69 -10.58
N LEU A 45 -15.20 1.86 -9.53
CA LEU A 45 -14.02 1.84 -8.66
C LEU A 45 -13.42 0.44 -8.56
N VAL A 46 -12.11 0.41 -8.35
CA VAL A 46 -11.36 -0.73 -7.82
C VAL A 46 -10.85 -0.33 -6.44
N ILE A 47 -11.16 -1.13 -5.41
CA ILE A 47 -10.69 -0.96 -4.04
C ILE A 47 -9.69 -2.07 -3.77
N LEU A 48 -8.45 -1.71 -3.49
CA LEU A 48 -7.36 -2.60 -3.15
C LEU A 48 -7.13 -2.52 -1.64
N ILE A 49 -7.23 -3.63 -0.94
CA ILE A 49 -7.07 -3.73 0.51
C ILE A 49 -5.81 -4.54 0.81
N PRO A 50 -4.65 -3.89 1.01
CA PRO A 50 -3.41 -4.57 1.35
C PRO A 50 -3.49 -5.19 2.76
N ARG A 51 -3.07 -6.44 2.89
CA ARG A 51 -2.89 -7.12 4.18
C ARG A 51 -1.42 -7.04 4.57
N TYR A 52 -1.04 -5.91 5.11
CA TYR A 52 0.34 -5.50 5.36
C TYR A 52 0.75 -5.63 6.84
N ASP A 53 2.05 -5.77 7.06
CA ASP A 53 2.69 -5.67 8.38
C ASP A 53 3.33 -4.29 8.59
N SER A 54 3.80 -3.66 7.49
CA SER A 54 4.36 -2.31 7.54
C SER A 54 4.11 -1.51 6.27
N ILE A 55 4.26 -0.19 6.41
CA ILE A 55 4.13 0.78 5.32
C ILE A 55 5.36 1.67 5.34
N ASP A 56 5.85 2.02 4.15
CA ASP A 56 6.90 3.03 4.01
C ASP A 56 6.58 4.03 2.89
N PHE A 57 7.20 5.19 3.00
CA PHE A 57 7.24 6.21 1.97
C PHE A 57 8.69 6.37 1.53
N LEU A 58 8.99 5.88 0.34
CA LEU A 58 10.33 5.92 -0.22
C LEU A 58 10.53 7.19 -1.05
N GLY A 59 11.47 8.03 -0.66
CA GLY A 59 11.97 9.13 -1.48
C GLY A 59 13.13 8.66 -2.34
N THR A 60 12.84 8.24 -3.57
CA THR A 60 13.84 7.72 -4.51
C THR A 60 13.32 7.75 -5.95
N ASN A 61 14.24 7.87 -6.90
CA ASN A 61 13.96 7.69 -8.32
C ASN A 61 14.09 6.24 -8.80
N ILE A 62 14.50 5.33 -7.91
CA ILE A 62 14.56 3.90 -8.22
C ILE A 62 13.14 3.34 -8.06
N THR A 63 12.59 2.80 -9.14
CA THR A 63 11.28 2.15 -9.14
C THR A 63 11.37 0.80 -8.43
N PRO A 64 10.56 0.55 -7.37
CA PRO A 64 10.46 -0.78 -6.81
C PRO A 64 9.76 -1.72 -7.80
N GLU A 65 10.52 -2.59 -8.45
CA GLU A 65 10.03 -3.49 -9.49
C GLU A 65 9.34 -4.72 -8.90
N ALA A 66 8.29 -5.19 -9.60
CA ALA A 66 7.52 -6.36 -9.17
C ALA A 66 8.36 -7.66 -9.21
N ASP A 67 9.35 -7.73 -10.10
CA ASP A 67 10.26 -8.87 -10.27
C ASP A 67 11.53 -8.76 -9.40
N SER A 68 11.59 -7.73 -8.53
CA SER A 68 12.69 -7.56 -7.58
C SER A 68 12.70 -8.70 -6.55
N PRO A 69 13.89 -9.11 -6.04
CA PRO A 69 14.02 -10.12 -5.01
C PRO A 69 13.39 -9.73 -3.65
N HIS A 70 12.82 -8.56 -3.53
CA HIS A 70 12.05 -8.13 -2.35
C HIS A 70 10.63 -8.74 -2.38
N ASP A 71 10.55 -10.03 -2.08
CA ASP A 71 9.28 -10.80 -2.09
C ASP A 71 8.26 -10.32 -1.07
N ASN A 72 8.68 -9.48 -0.12
CA ASN A 72 7.81 -8.95 0.93
C ASN A 72 7.01 -7.70 0.51
N ILE A 73 7.28 -7.09 -0.65
CA ILE A 73 6.47 -5.98 -1.15
C ILE A 73 5.18 -6.52 -1.76
N ILE A 74 4.05 -6.00 -1.29
CA ILE A 74 2.71 -6.42 -1.76
C ILE A 74 1.97 -5.33 -2.54
N TYR A 75 2.36 -4.06 -2.35
CA TYR A 75 1.78 -2.94 -3.10
C TYR A 75 2.80 -1.81 -3.23
N VAL A 76 2.81 -1.18 -4.39
CA VAL A 76 3.61 0.02 -4.71
C VAL A 76 2.79 0.96 -5.57
N SER A 77 2.83 2.25 -5.29
CA SER A 77 2.40 3.29 -6.23
C SER A 77 3.11 4.62 -6.00
N ALA A 78 3.14 5.47 -7.03
CA ALA A 78 3.46 6.88 -6.85
C ALA A 78 2.51 7.50 -5.81
N ALA A 79 2.99 8.41 -4.98
CA ALA A 79 2.24 8.94 -3.84
C ALA A 79 2.14 10.47 -3.84
N SER A 80 3.19 11.18 -3.45
CA SER A 80 3.20 12.63 -3.41
C SER A 80 3.48 13.23 -4.80
N PHE A 81 3.03 14.48 -5.03
CA PHE A 81 3.33 15.18 -6.28
C PHE A 81 4.84 15.34 -6.48
N THR A 82 5.25 15.19 -7.74
CA THR A 82 6.64 15.33 -8.17
C THR A 82 6.84 16.68 -8.86
N LEU A 83 7.90 17.41 -8.49
CA LEU A 83 8.40 18.53 -9.29
C LEU A 83 9.13 17.99 -10.52
N LYS A 84 9.26 18.86 -11.55
CA LYS A 84 10.03 18.51 -12.74
C LYS A 84 11.40 17.99 -12.35
N TYR A 85 11.69 16.76 -12.74
CA TYR A 85 12.95 16.09 -12.49
C TYR A 85 14.09 16.77 -13.26
N LEU A 86 15.22 16.96 -12.58
CA LEU A 86 16.43 17.51 -13.14
C LEU A 86 17.57 16.52 -12.86
N ASP A 87 17.83 15.63 -13.78
CA ASP A 87 18.98 14.71 -13.90
C ASP A 87 19.45 13.91 -12.66
N THR A 88 19.27 14.42 -11.44
CA THR A 88 19.61 13.73 -10.19
C THR A 88 18.48 13.83 -9.17
N PHE A 89 18.20 12.71 -8.49
CA PHE A 89 17.19 12.68 -7.43
C PHE A 89 17.65 13.54 -6.23
N SER A 90 16.68 14.29 -5.71
CA SER A 90 16.78 14.97 -4.41
C SER A 90 15.41 14.97 -3.74
N HIS A 91 15.35 14.95 -2.41
CA HIS A 91 14.09 15.12 -1.67
C HIS A 91 13.34 16.41 -2.05
N SER A 92 14.05 17.45 -2.50
CA SER A 92 13.42 18.67 -3.03
C SER A 92 12.61 18.47 -4.30
N ASN A 93 12.72 17.32 -4.98
CA ASN A 93 11.87 16.96 -6.11
C ASN A 93 10.47 16.47 -5.67
N ILE A 94 10.29 16.15 -4.39
CA ILE A 94 9.01 15.77 -3.82
C ILE A 94 8.30 17.03 -3.32
N ILE A 95 7.06 17.26 -3.74
CA ILE A 95 6.31 18.44 -3.31
C ILE A 95 5.76 18.23 -1.92
N GLY A 96 6.15 19.10 -0.99
CA GLY A 96 5.63 19.15 0.37
C GLY A 96 6.46 18.38 1.39
N THR A 97 6.11 18.58 2.65
CA THR A 97 6.76 17.93 3.77
C THR A 97 6.53 16.42 3.74
N HIS A 98 7.57 15.64 4.00
CA HIS A 98 7.48 14.19 4.09
C HIS A 98 8.49 13.61 5.09
N VAL A 99 8.22 12.38 5.53
CA VAL A 99 9.10 11.56 6.36
C VAL A 99 9.47 10.32 5.57
N CYS A 100 10.75 10.12 5.36
CA CYS A 100 11.30 9.00 4.63
C CYS A 100 12.43 8.38 5.46
N SER A 101 12.36 7.06 5.71
CA SER A 101 13.35 6.35 6.53
C SER A 101 13.60 7.00 7.90
N GLY A 102 12.56 7.52 8.54
CA GLY A 102 12.65 8.21 9.82
C GLY A 102 13.23 9.63 9.76
N GLU A 103 13.54 10.16 8.59
CA GLU A 103 14.06 11.51 8.40
C GLU A 103 12.97 12.46 7.92
N LEU A 104 12.82 13.60 8.60
CA LEU A 104 11.83 14.62 8.27
C LEU A 104 12.40 15.65 7.30
N HIS A 105 11.82 15.73 6.11
CA HIS A 105 12.12 16.70 5.07
C HIS A 105 11.06 17.81 5.07
N LYS A 106 11.38 18.97 5.63
CA LYS A 106 10.49 20.15 5.66
C LYS A 106 10.64 20.93 4.37
N LEU A 107 9.73 20.72 3.43
CA LEU A 107 9.75 21.39 2.14
C LEU A 107 8.54 22.28 1.95
N SER A 108 8.69 23.35 1.17
CA SER A 108 7.59 24.23 0.82
C SER A 108 6.54 23.45 0.00
N GLY A 109 5.29 23.52 0.45
CA GLY A 109 4.18 22.84 -0.21
C GLY A 109 3.58 23.65 -1.33
N SER A 110 2.88 22.97 -2.22
CA SER A 110 1.96 23.57 -3.17
C SER A 110 0.64 23.95 -2.44
N LYS A 111 -0.07 24.96 -2.92
CA LYS A 111 -1.44 25.26 -2.48
C LYS A 111 -2.44 24.12 -2.72
N LEU A 112 -2.04 23.08 -3.43
CA LEU A 112 -2.82 21.85 -3.63
C LEU A 112 -2.80 20.96 -2.38
N LEU A 113 -1.73 21.01 -1.58
CA LEU A 113 -1.58 20.17 -0.39
C LEU A 113 -2.50 20.72 0.72
N SER A 114 -3.37 19.87 1.23
CA SER A 114 -4.35 20.27 2.26
C SER A 114 -4.44 19.25 3.41
N GLY A 115 -3.64 18.19 3.38
CA GLY A 115 -3.57 17.20 4.42
C GLY A 115 -2.33 16.33 4.31
N ALA A 116 -2.26 15.34 5.19
CA ALA A 116 -1.14 14.43 5.27
C ALA A 116 -1.59 13.02 5.67
N PHE A 117 -0.74 12.07 5.38
CA PHE A 117 -0.76 10.71 5.91
C PHE A 117 0.52 10.47 6.70
N VAL A 118 0.41 9.80 7.84
CA VAL A 118 1.56 9.31 8.62
C VAL A 118 1.32 7.87 9.03
N TYR A 119 2.42 7.10 9.14
CA TYR A 119 2.44 5.75 9.66
C TYR A 119 3.64 5.57 10.60
N TYR A 120 3.39 5.13 11.82
CA TYR A 120 4.42 4.79 12.82
C TYR A 120 3.83 3.88 13.89
N ASN A 121 4.64 3.03 14.51
CA ASN A 121 4.25 2.09 15.57
C ASN A 121 3.03 1.21 15.16
N GLY A 122 2.94 0.80 13.90
CA GLY A 122 1.83 -0.01 13.39
C GLY A 122 0.50 0.73 13.23
N GLN A 123 0.48 2.06 13.39
CA GLN A 123 -0.73 2.88 13.29
C GLN A 123 -0.60 3.93 12.19
N TYR A 124 -1.70 4.22 11.52
CA TYR A 124 -1.77 5.29 10.53
C TYR A 124 -2.75 6.39 10.96
N LYS A 125 -2.54 7.58 10.42
CA LYS A 125 -3.45 8.72 10.59
C LYS A 125 -3.58 9.50 9.29
N PHE A 126 -4.80 9.92 9.00
CA PHE A 126 -5.08 10.99 8.05
C PHE A 126 -5.20 12.30 8.82
N LEU A 127 -4.59 13.33 8.31
CA LEU A 127 -4.47 14.63 9.00
C LEU A 127 -4.89 15.74 8.05
N ASP A 128 -5.57 16.72 8.58
CA ASP A 128 -5.84 17.97 7.87
C ASP A 128 -4.65 18.95 8.02
N LYS A 129 -4.89 20.23 8.23
CA LYS A 129 -3.88 21.29 8.19
C LYS A 129 -2.81 21.27 9.30
N ASP A 130 -3.04 20.64 10.45
CA ASP A 130 -2.14 20.69 11.61
C ASP A 130 -1.27 19.41 11.73
N TYR A 131 -0.68 18.99 10.62
CA TYR A 131 0.03 17.71 10.53
C TYR A 131 1.49 17.71 11.02
N MET A 132 2.11 18.88 11.27
CA MET A 132 3.55 18.95 11.54
C MET A 132 3.99 18.17 12.77
N SER A 133 3.26 18.26 13.87
CA SER A 133 3.59 17.54 15.11
C SER A 133 3.54 16.01 14.92
N GLU A 134 2.60 15.52 14.10
CA GLU A 134 2.51 14.08 13.79
C GLU A 134 3.60 13.64 12.80
N MET A 135 4.00 14.50 11.86
CA MET A 135 5.16 14.24 11.00
C MET A 135 6.46 14.14 11.81
N GLU A 136 6.68 15.07 12.76
CA GLU A 136 7.83 15.04 13.67
C GLU A 136 7.83 13.78 14.54
N ARG A 137 6.66 13.36 15.03
CA ARG A 137 6.51 12.13 15.78
C ARG A 137 6.77 10.89 14.92
N ALA A 138 6.27 10.85 13.69
CA ALA A 138 6.55 9.76 12.76
C ALA A 138 8.06 9.61 12.50
N ALA A 139 8.77 10.72 12.28
CA ALA A 139 10.22 10.71 12.14
C ALA A 139 10.94 10.17 13.39
N GLN A 140 10.55 10.65 14.59
CA GLN A 140 11.14 10.19 15.85
C GLN A 140 10.91 8.70 16.13
N CYS A 141 9.80 8.14 15.61
CA CYS A 141 9.47 6.73 15.76
C CYS A 141 9.99 5.85 14.61
N GLY A 142 10.81 6.37 13.71
CA GLY A 142 11.28 5.63 12.53
C GLY A 142 10.17 5.27 11.53
N GLY A 143 9.06 6.01 11.55
CA GLY A 143 7.93 5.85 10.64
C GLY A 143 8.07 6.62 9.34
N CYS A 144 6.98 6.74 8.63
CA CYS A 144 6.90 7.46 7.35
C CYS A 144 5.68 8.38 7.27
N GLY A 145 5.67 9.26 6.27
CA GLY A 145 4.52 10.11 6.02
C GLY A 145 4.75 11.08 4.87
N PHE A 146 3.68 11.59 4.31
CA PHE A 146 3.73 12.57 3.22
C PHE A 146 2.51 13.48 3.19
N THR A 147 2.70 14.67 2.65
CA THR A 147 1.62 15.62 2.43
C THR A 147 1.05 15.48 1.02
N GLN A 148 -0.28 15.61 0.92
CA GLN A 148 -0.97 15.54 -0.35
C GLN A 148 -2.34 16.25 -0.28
N GLN A 149 -3.09 16.31 -1.37
CA GLN A 149 -4.43 16.86 -1.39
C GLN A 149 -5.41 15.92 -0.67
N LEU A 150 -5.97 16.41 0.42
CA LEU A 150 -7.04 15.72 1.14
C LEU A 150 -8.36 15.87 0.36
N ILE A 151 -9.04 14.76 0.11
CA ILE A 151 -10.28 14.68 -0.68
C ILE A 151 -11.50 14.54 0.23
N LEU A 152 -11.40 13.60 1.19
CA LEU A 152 -12.39 13.36 2.24
C LEU A 152 -11.69 13.41 3.59
N TYR A 153 -12.41 13.88 4.61
CA TYR A 153 -11.95 13.86 5.99
C TYR A 153 -13.13 13.66 6.94
N LYS A 154 -13.04 12.61 7.77
CA LYS A 154 -14.10 12.24 8.75
C LYS A 154 -15.49 12.15 8.10
N GLY A 155 -15.58 11.49 6.97
CA GLY A 155 -16.83 11.27 6.23
C GLY A 155 -17.37 12.49 5.47
N ALA A 156 -16.62 13.58 5.40
CA ALA A 156 -17.04 14.79 4.70
C ALA A 156 -16.12 15.16 3.53
N LYS A 157 -16.70 15.73 2.46
CA LYS A 157 -15.92 16.27 1.33
C LYS A 157 -15.10 17.47 1.78
N VAL A 158 -13.80 17.44 1.51
CA VAL A 158 -12.92 18.59 1.74
C VAL A 158 -12.97 19.51 0.52
N LYS A 159 -12.89 20.83 0.76
CA LYS A 159 -12.73 21.81 -0.32
C LYS A 159 -11.36 21.62 -0.97
N THR A 160 -11.35 21.16 -2.20
CA THR A 160 -10.13 20.93 -2.98
C THR A 160 -9.89 22.06 -3.97
N ARG A 161 -8.64 22.21 -4.45
CA ARG A 161 -8.31 23.10 -5.57
C ARG A 161 -8.50 22.43 -6.92
N THR A 162 -8.46 21.12 -6.97
CA THR A 162 -8.86 20.34 -8.16
C THR A 162 -10.33 20.62 -8.44
N LYS A 163 -10.63 21.02 -9.67
CA LYS A 163 -11.99 21.35 -10.10
C LYS A 163 -12.84 20.09 -10.18
N ASP A 164 -14.10 20.16 -9.71
CA ASP A 164 -15.02 19.01 -9.70
C ASP A 164 -15.35 18.45 -11.09
N ASN A 165 -15.21 19.25 -12.15
CA ASN A 165 -15.40 18.84 -13.54
C ASN A 165 -14.12 18.33 -14.22
N MET A 166 -12.97 18.28 -13.54
CA MET A 166 -11.76 17.64 -14.05
C MET A 166 -12.05 16.16 -14.29
N ASN A 167 -11.91 15.70 -15.53
CA ASN A 167 -12.30 14.37 -15.98
C ASN A 167 -11.07 13.56 -16.40
N VAL A 168 -10.54 12.79 -15.44
CA VAL A 168 -9.37 11.91 -15.62
C VAL A 168 -9.54 10.67 -14.74
N GLN A 169 -8.56 9.77 -14.75
CA GLN A 169 -8.48 8.72 -13.73
C GLN A 169 -7.96 9.29 -12.42
N PHE A 170 -8.44 8.74 -11.29
CA PHE A 170 -8.03 9.15 -9.95
C PHE A 170 -7.63 7.94 -9.13
N ARG A 171 -6.67 8.14 -8.23
CA ARG A 171 -6.27 7.19 -7.17
C ARG A 171 -6.19 7.93 -5.85
N ALA A 172 -6.54 7.26 -4.76
CA ALA A 172 -6.44 7.80 -3.42
C ALA A 172 -6.05 6.70 -2.42
N LEU A 173 -5.25 7.08 -1.42
CA LEU A 173 -5.09 6.32 -0.19
C LEU A 173 -6.28 6.65 0.70
N CYS A 174 -6.96 5.63 1.23
CA CYS A 174 -8.27 5.79 1.83
C CYS A 174 -8.39 5.02 3.15
N ASN A 175 -9.29 5.51 4.01
CA ASN A 175 -9.76 4.81 5.19
C ASN A 175 -11.19 4.32 4.95
N LEU A 176 -11.38 3.02 4.91
CA LEU A 176 -12.67 2.36 4.70
C LEU A 176 -13.29 2.05 6.06
N HIS A 177 -14.49 2.59 6.32
CA HIS A 177 -15.25 2.40 7.57
C HIS A 177 -14.44 2.68 8.84
N ASP A 178 -13.53 3.67 8.82
CA ASP A 178 -12.65 4.09 9.94
C ASP A 178 -11.68 3.01 10.46
N THR A 179 -11.56 1.88 9.79
CA THR A 179 -10.79 0.74 10.32
C THR A 179 -9.81 0.12 9.33
N THR A 180 -10.01 0.30 8.03
CA THR A 180 -9.27 -0.44 7.02
C THR A 180 -8.60 0.51 6.03
N LEU A 181 -7.28 0.51 6.02
CA LEU A 181 -6.51 1.23 5.03
C LEU A 181 -6.62 0.53 3.67
N CYS A 182 -6.95 1.29 2.66
CA CYS A 182 -7.10 0.77 1.30
C CYS A 182 -6.66 1.81 0.25
N ILE A 183 -6.49 1.35 -0.95
CA ILE A 183 -6.26 2.21 -2.11
C ILE A 183 -7.50 2.12 -3.02
N VAL A 184 -8.04 3.26 -3.40
CA VAL A 184 -9.18 3.33 -4.31
C VAL A 184 -8.76 3.97 -5.61
N GLN A 185 -9.01 3.30 -6.72
CA GLN A 185 -8.74 3.81 -8.08
C GLN A 185 -10.01 3.76 -8.92
N THR A 186 -10.18 4.75 -9.80
CA THR A 186 -11.24 4.73 -10.81
C THR A 186 -10.91 3.73 -11.91
N ARG A 187 -11.92 3.03 -12.43
CA ARG A 187 -11.77 2.08 -13.55
C ARG A 187 -11.56 2.76 -14.89
N GLY A 188 -11.93 4.02 -14.99
CA GLY A 188 -11.79 4.87 -16.15
C GLY A 188 -11.78 6.33 -15.76
N SER A 189 -11.78 7.23 -16.73
CA SER A 189 -11.91 8.66 -16.47
C SER A 189 -13.30 8.98 -15.96
N MET A 190 -13.37 9.85 -14.94
CA MET A 190 -14.62 10.40 -14.41
C MET A 190 -14.40 11.82 -13.88
N PRO A 191 -15.46 12.64 -13.73
CA PRO A 191 -15.36 13.92 -13.07
C PRO A 191 -14.91 13.79 -11.61
N PHE A 192 -14.03 14.68 -11.14
CA PHE A 192 -13.50 14.64 -9.76
C PHE A 192 -14.61 14.72 -8.69
N GLY A 193 -15.66 15.52 -8.94
CA GLY A 193 -16.81 15.59 -8.05
C GLY A 193 -17.56 14.26 -7.94
N GLN A 194 -17.63 13.50 -9.04
CA GLN A 194 -18.21 12.15 -9.05
C GLN A 194 -17.31 11.17 -8.29
N PHE A 195 -15.99 11.25 -8.47
CA PHE A 195 -15.04 10.43 -7.70
C PHE A 195 -15.21 10.62 -6.19
N LYS A 196 -15.27 11.88 -5.72
CA LYS A 196 -15.55 12.18 -4.31
C LYS A 196 -16.86 11.57 -3.81
N GLN A 197 -17.91 11.62 -4.62
CA GLN A 197 -19.20 11.02 -4.25
C GLN A 197 -19.12 9.49 -4.24
N SER A 198 -18.45 8.88 -5.22
CA SER A 198 -18.26 7.43 -5.28
C SER A 198 -17.47 6.90 -4.08
N LEU A 199 -16.46 7.64 -3.60
CA LEU A 199 -15.73 7.32 -2.37
C LEU A 199 -16.66 7.29 -1.16
N LEU A 200 -17.49 8.30 -0.96
CA LEU A 200 -18.46 8.35 0.14
C LEU A 200 -19.46 7.18 0.06
N ASN A 201 -19.99 6.90 -1.13
CA ASN A 201 -20.93 5.80 -1.35
C ASN A 201 -20.32 4.43 -1.07
N ALA A 202 -18.99 4.31 -1.23
CA ALA A 202 -18.23 3.10 -0.90
C ALA A 202 -17.87 2.99 0.60
N GLY A 203 -18.29 3.95 1.45
CA GLY A 203 -17.99 3.93 2.88
C GLY A 203 -16.61 4.47 3.25
N ILE A 204 -15.97 5.21 2.35
CA ILE A 204 -14.68 5.87 2.63
C ILE A 204 -14.91 7.08 3.51
N THR A 205 -14.18 7.15 4.63
CA THR A 205 -14.25 8.24 5.59
C THR A 205 -13.14 9.27 5.40
N ASP A 206 -11.93 8.80 5.08
CA ASP A 206 -10.81 9.67 4.78
C ASP A 206 -10.19 9.26 3.43
N ALA A 207 -9.76 10.24 2.65
CA ALA A 207 -9.12 9.99 1.37
C ALA A 207 -8.07 11.06 1.06
N LEU A 208 -6.86 10.63 0.81
CA LEU A 208 -5.73 11.44 0.38
C LEU A 208 -5.37 11.08 -1.06
N TYR A 209 -5.30 12.08 -1.94
CA TYR A 209 -4.96 11.88 -3.34
C TYR A 209 -3.59 11.21 -3.49
N LEU A 210 -3.44 10.33 -4.46
CA LEU A 210 -2.14 9.79 -4.88
C LEU A 210 -1.80 10.30 -6.27
N ASP A 211 -0.51 10.55 -6.53
CA ASP A 211 -0.08 11.13 -7.80
C ASP A 211 -0.43 10.20 -8.98
N MET A 212 -0.95 10.81 -10.01
CA MET A 212 -1.38 10.16 -11.26
C MET A 212 -1.00 11.03 -12.46
N GLY A 213 -1.32 10.58 -13.64
CA GLY A 213 -1.02 11.29 -14.89
C GLY A 213 0.26 10.78 -15.53
N ALA A 214 1.21 11.66 -15.85
CA ALA A 214 2.48 11.27 -16.46
C ALA A 214 3.37 10.41 -15.54
N TRP A 215 3.07 10.40 -14.26
CA TRP A 215 3.82 9.71 -13.22
C TRP A 215 3.01 8.57 -12.58
N ASP A 216 2.01 8.08 -13.28
CA ASP A 216 1.12 7.04 -12.81
C ASP A 216 1.73 5.65 -13.05
N TYR A 217 2.44 5.15 -12.04
CA TYR A 217 2.96 3.80 -12.00
C TYR A 217 2.67 3.17 -10.64
N GLY A 218 2.44 1.87 -10.65
CA GLY A 218 2.31 1.05 -9.47
C GLY A 218 2.02 -0.40 -9.82
N TRP A 219 2.03 -1.25 -8.82
CA TRP A 219 1.66 -2.65 -8.92
C TRP A 219 1.25 -3.20 -7.54
N TYR A 220 0.55 -4.31 -7.55
CA TYR A 220 0.21 -5.06 -6.33
C TYR A 220 0.29 -6.56 -6.59
N ARG A 221 0.46 -7.35 -5.52
CA ARG A 221 0.37 -8.81 -5.58
C ARG A 221 -1.01 -9.26 -5.15
N ASP A 222 -1.64 -10.10 -5.96
CA ASP A 222 -2.94 -10.69 -5.63
C ASP A 222 -2.82 -11.80 -4.56
N SER A 223 -3.92 -12.48 -4.29
CA SER A 223 -4.02 -13.53 -3.26
C SER A 223 -3.11 -14.74 -3.50
N ILE A 224 -2.60 -14.94 -4.69
CA ILE A 224 -1.66 -16.02 -5.05
C ILE A 224 -0.23 -15.50 -5.30
N GLY A 225 0.01 -14.19 -5.07
CA GLY A 225 1.31 -13.55 -5.22
C GLY A 225 1.62 -13.05 -6.64
N THR A 226 0.67 -13.14 -7.58
CA THR A 226 0.87 -12.66 -8.94
C THR A 226 0.89 -11.13 -8.97
N PRO A 227 1.91 -10.49 -9.58
CA PRO A 227 1.96 -9.06 -9.70
C PRO A 227 0.97 -8.55 -10.78
N HIS A 228 0.22 -7.52 -10.43
CA HIS A 228 -0.68 -6.79 -11.32
C HIS A 228 -0.25 -5.34 -11.40
N HIS A 229 0.05 -4.86 -12.59
CA HIS A 229 0.37 -3.45 -12.82
C HIS A 229 -0.89 -2.59 -12.76
N ILE A 230 -0.74 -1.41 -12.16
CA ILE A 230 -1.75 -0.36 -12.11
C ILE A 230 -1.15 0.94 -12.64
N GLY A 231 -1.97 1.74 -13.33
CA GLY A 231 -1.50 2.94 -13.99
C GLY A 231 -1.12 2.73 -15.46
N THR A 232 -0.69 3.80 -16.11
CA THR A 232 -0.54 3.86 -17.56
C THR A 232 0.90 4.03 -18.02
N SER A 233 1.83 4.43 -17.15
CA SER A 233 3.19 4.79 -17.49
C SER A 233 4.20 3.88 -16.79
N ARG A 234 5.07 3.23 -17.57
CA ARG A 234 6.25 2.50 -17.06
C ARG A 234 7.53 3.36 -17.06
N HIS A 235 7.47 4.54 -17.66
CA HIS A 235 8.63 5.40 -17.87
C HIS A 235 8.29 6.81 -17.40
N GLY A 236 8.85 7.19 -16.28
CA GLY A 236 8.69 8.52 -15.73
C GLY A 236 9.83 8.85 -14.77
N ASN A 237 10.02 10.13 -14.52
CA ASN A 237 10.97 10.58 -13.51
C ASN A 237 10.27 10.57 -12.16
N TYR A 238 10.06 9.38 -11.60
CA TYR A 238 9.47 9.21 -10.28
C TYR A 238 10.42 9.73 -9.20
N THR A 239 9.87 10.17 -8.09
CA THR A 239 10.65 10.68 -6.97
C THR A 239 10.24 10.10 -5.64
N ASN A 240 9.08 9.41 -5.61
CA ASN A 240 8.58 8.85 -4.36
C ASN A 240 7.56 7.72 -4.59
N TRP A 241 7.50 6.83 -3.59
CA TRP A 241 6.67 5.64 -3.62
C TRP A 241 5.99 5.41 -2.28
N LEU A 242 4.72 5.08 -2.29
CA LEU A 242 4.03 4.45 -1.17
C LEU A 242 4.17 2.94 -1.33
N VAL A 243 4.72 2.28 -0.31
CA VAL A 243 5.03 0.85 -0.35
C VAL A 243 4.41 0.16 0.85
N PHE A 244 3.77 -0.98 0.61
CA PHE A 244 3.24 -1.87 1.65
C PHE A 244 4.03 -3.17 1.64
N TYR A 245 4.44 -3.60 2.82
CA TYR A 245 5.23 -4.81 3.05
C TYR A 245 4.45 -5.83 3.89
N LYS A 246 4.76 -7.10 3.63
CA LYS A 246 4.33 -8.24 4.44
C LYS A 246 5.50 -8.78 5.25
#